data_e79abb42f76a7c8ab287f8cbc4b7da09
#
_entry.id   e79abb42f76a7c8ab287f8cbc4b7da09
#
_cell.length_a   1.000
_cell.length_b   1.000
_cell.length_c   1.000
_cell.angle_alpha   90.00
_cell.angle_beta   90.00
_cell.angle_gamma   90.00
#
_symmetry.space_group_name_H-M   'P 1'
#
loop_
_entity.id
_entity.type
_entity.pdbx_description
1 polymer ?
#
loop_
_entity_poly.entity_id
_entity_poly.type
_entity_poly.pdbx_seq_one_letter_code
_entity_poly.pdbx_strand_id
1 'polypeptide(L)'
;MIDFEAYPNFPSLSPGKGQLYDFIRGLRRRIGPEPLIFVYSGKGYTDSLGGVDLSGFNNVRLWDAAYYLGLKRGYASELWQEIVNAGYQPFAKDRWGHLPKKVSQFTSTAKVAGQLMDADAWRGDLHNLRYATGWVAP
;
A
#
# COMPACT_ATOMS: atom_id res chain seq x y z
N MET A 1 7.29 -6.38 -2.99
CA MET A 1 6.28 -5.33 -3.21
C MET A 1 6.31 -4.93 -4.66
N ILE A 2 5.14 -4.65 -5.25
CA ILE A 2 4.98 -4.05 -6.58
C ILE A 2 4.52 -2.62 -6.34
N ASP A 3 5.27 -1.66 -6.85
CA ASP A 3 4.88 -0.25 -6.88
C ASP A 3 4.13 0.00 -8.18
N PHE A 4 2.85 0.40 -8.06
CA PHE A 4 1.93 0.59 -9.18
C PHE A 4 1.34 1.99 -9.14
N GLU A 5 2.05 2.94 -9.74
CA GLU A 5 1.70 4.36 -9.70
C GLU A 5 1.82 5.03 -11.07
N ALA A 6 1.18 6.19 -11.18
CA ALA A 6 1.43 7.09 -12.29
C ALA A 6 2.84 7.69 -12.20
N TYR A 7 3.48 7.86 -13.32
CA TYR A 7 4.70 8.66 -13.44
C TYR A 7 4.35 10.10 -13.86
N PRO A 8 4.25 11.06 -12.91
CA PRO A 8 3.76 12.41 -13.22
C PRO A 8 4.54 13.13 -14.32
N ASN A 9 5.86 12.89 -14.38
CA ASN A 9 6.74 13.48 -15.39
C ASN A 9 6.80 12.70 -16.70
N PHE A 10 6.28 11.46 -16.71
CA PHE A 10 6.30 10.57 -17.88
C PHE A 10 4.97 9.78 -17.95
N PRO A 11 3.83 10.44 -18.23
CA PRO A 11 2.51 9.79 -18.19
C PRO A 11 2.37 8.60 -19.13
N SER A 12 3.05 8.67 -20.30
CA SER A 12 3.06 7.58 -21.30
C SER A 12 3.78 6.31 -20.83
N LEU A 13 4.61 6.40 -19.77
CA LEU A 13 5.30 5.26 -19.16
C LEU A 13 4.54 4.70 -17.95
N SER A 14 3.45 5.36 -17.52
CA SER A 14 2.65 4.88 -16.41
C SER A 14 2.00 3.53 -16.75
N PRO A 15 2.16 2.50 -15.89
CA PRO A 15 1.70 1.16 -16.21
C PRO A 15 0.18 1.06 -16.16
N GLY A 16 -0.42 0.49 -17.20
CA GLY A 16 -1.85 0.17 -17.21
C GLY A 16 -2.18 -1.08 -16.40
N LYS A 17 -3.48 -1.29 -16.10
CA LYS A 17 -3.93 -2.47 -15.33
C LYS A 17 -3.58 -3.81 -15.97
N GLY A 18 -3.57 -3.90 -17.29
CA GLY A 18 -3.15 -5.11 -18.01
C GLY A 18 -1.70 -5.48 -17.71
N GLN A 19 -0.81 -4.49 -17.72
CA GLN A 19 0.62 -4.68 -17.40
C GLN A 19 0.82 -5.13 -15.95
N LEU A 20 0.05 -4.59 -15.00
CA LEU A 20 0.06 -5.08 -13.61
C LEU A 20 -0.34 -6.56 -13.52
N TYR A 21 -1.43 -6.96 -14.19
CA TYR A 21 -1.89 -8.34 -14.18
C TYR A 21 -0.88 -9.30 -14.79
N ASP A 22 -0.28 -8.92 -15.92
CA ASP A 22 0.74 -9.74 -16.59
C ASP A 22 2.02 -9.84 -15.74
N PHE A 23 2.39 -8.75 -15.06
CA PHE A 23 3.52 -8.77 -14.14
C PHE A 23 3.26 -9.72 -12.96
N ILE A 24 2.09 -9.65 -12.32
CA ILE A 24 1.73 -10.56 -11.22
C ILE A 24 1.73 -12.01 -11.71
N ARG A 25 1.14 -12.30 -12.87
CA ARG A 25 1.15 -13.67 -13.45
C ARG A 25 2.58 -14.13 -13.75
N GLY A 26 3.41 -13.27 -14.32
CA GLY A 26 4.82 -13.55 -14.60
C GLY A 26 5.61 -13.84 -13.33
N LEU A 27 5.40 -13.03 -12.29
CA LEU A 27 6.02 -13.23 -10.98
C LEU A 27 5.58 -14.56 -10.37
N ARG A 28 4.26 -14.86 -10.38
CA ARG A 28 3.72 -16.14 -9.87
C ARG A 28 4.32 -17.37 -10.55
N ARG A 29 4.54 -17.32 -11.86
CA ARG A 29 5.21 -18.41 -12.57
C ARG A 29 6.64 -18.67 -12.08
N ARG A 30 7.32 -17.64 -11.56
CA ARG A 30 8.70 -17.73 -11.08
C ARG A 30 8.82 -18.12 -9.61
N ILE A 31 7.98 -17.53 -8.75
CA ILE A 31 8.10 -17.68 -7.29
C ILE A 31 7.05 -18.65 -6.71
N GLY A 32 6.12 -19.14 -7.52
CA GLY A 32 5.01 -19.97 -7.06
C GLY A 32 3.85 -19.20 -6.43
N PRO A 33 2.80 -19.90 -5.96
CA PRO A 33 1.58 -19.28 -5.44
C PRO A 33 1.70 -18.80 -3.99
N GLU A 34 2.62 -19.37 -3.19
CA GLU A 34 2.68 -19.20 -1.75
C GLU A 34 3.21 -17.83 -1.29
N PRO A 35 4.27 -17.24 -1.89
CA PRO A 35 4.82 -15.98 -1.42
C PRO A 35 3.79 -14.85 -1.45
N LEU A 36 3.75 -14.06 -0.38
CA LEU A 36 2.88 -12.89 -0.28
C LEU A 36 3.39 -11.77 -1.20
N ILE A 37 2.48 -11.22 -2.01
CA ILE A 37 2.76 -10.07 -2.88
C ILE A 37 1.97 -8.87 -2.37
N PHE A 38 2.66 -7.77 -2.09
CA PHE A 38 2.02 -6.49 -1.85
C PHE A 38 1.97 -5.69 -3.15
N VAL A 39 0.81 -5.09 -3.44
CA VAL A 39 0.66 -4.10 -4.50
C VAL A 39 0.40 -2.76 -3.83
N TYR A 40 1.33 -1.83 -3.99
CA TYR A 40 1.22 -0.45 -3.55
C TYR A 40 0.57 0.39 -4.65
N SER A 41 -0.44 1.17 -4.31
CA SER A 41 -1.05 2.17 -5.19
C SER A 41 -2.00 3.09 -4.41
N GLY A 42 -2.44 4.15 -5.07
CA GLY A 42 -3.49 5.05 -4.58
C GLY A 42 -4.80 4.89 -5.36
N LYS A 43 -5.93 5.12 -4.68
CA LYS A 43 -7.26 5.06 -5.29
C LYS A 43 -7.38 5.97 -6.53
N GLY A 44 -6.80 7.17 -6.50
CA GLY A 44 -6.88 8.10 -7.63
C GLY A 44 -6.30 7.53 -8.92
N TYR A 45 -5.16 6.84 -8.82
CA TYR A 45 -4.56 6.21 -9.98
C TYR A 45 -5.36 5.00 -10.48
N THR A 46 -5.77 4.13 -9.59
CA THR A 46 -6.55 2.95 -9.97
C THR A 46 -7.91 3.31 -10.55
N ASP A 47 -8.56 4.37 -10.06
CA ASP A 47 -9.81 4.89 -10.63
C ASP A 47 -9.61 5.45 -12.05
N SER A 48 -8.49 6.14 -12.30
CA SER A 48 -8.17 6.68 -13.64
C SER A 48 -8.02 5.59 -14.72
N LEU A 49 -7.73 4.36 -14.30
CA LEU A 49 -7.63 3.18 -15.16
C LEU A 49 -8.98 2.43 -15.32
N GLY A 50 -10.09 3.01 -14.84
CA GLY A 50 -11.40 2.37 -14.82
C GLY A 50 -11.51 1.25 -13.77
N GLY A 51 -10.76 1.38 -12.69
CA GLY A 51 -10.69 0.40 -11.61
C GLY A 51 -9.71 -0.76 -11.88
N VAL A 52 -9.22 -1.33 -10.79
CA VAL A 52 -8.34 -2.51 -10.79
C VAL A 52 -9.00 -3.57 -9.92
N ASP A 53 -9.05 -4.81 -10.36
CA ASP A 53 -9.56 -5.95 -9.59
C ASP A 53 -8.45 -6.99 -9.44
N LEU A 54 -8.05 -7.23 -8.20
CA LEU A 54 -7.00 -8.19 -7.84
C LEU A 54 -7.57 -9.44 -7.15
N SER A 55 -8.88 -9.57 -7.02
CA SER A 55 -9.53 -10.69 -6.31
C SER A 55 -9.23 -12.07 -6.91
N GLY A 56 -8.91 -12.12 -8.20
CA GLY A 56 -8.49 -13.35 -8.88
C GLY A 56 -7.04 -13.80 -8.63
N PHE A 57 -6.26 -13.04 -7.83
CA PHE A 57 -4.87 -13.38 -7.56
C PHE A 57 -4.68 -13.86 -6.12
N ASN A 58 -4.23 -15.11 -5.94
CA ASN A 58 -3.94 -15.66 -4.62
C ASN A 58 -2.76 -14.96 -3.96
N ASN A 59 -2.83 -14.80 -2.61
CA ASN A 59 -1.78 -14.21 -1.78
C ASN A 59 -1.30 -12.83 -2.24
N VAL A 60 -2.21 -12.03 -2.82
CA VAL A 60 -2.00 -10.61 -3.07
C VAL A 60 -2.68 -9.80 -1.96
N ARG A 61 -2.05 -8.71 -1.51
CA ARG A 61 -2.59 -7.79 -0.51
C ARG A 61 -2.34 -6.35 -0.95
N LEU A 62 -3.22 -5.47 -0.52
CA LEU A 62 -3.10 -4.06 -0.84
C LEU A 62 -2.21 -3.34 0.18
N TRP A 63 -1.37 -2.48 -0.37
CA TRP A 63 -0.72 -1.39 0.34
C TRP A 63 -1.28 -0.09 -0.23
N ASP A 64 -2.20 0.51 0.51
CA ASP A 64 -3.01 1.64 0.02
C ASP A 64 -2.36 2.97 0.38
N ALA A 65 -2.01 3.77 -0.61
CA ALA A 65 -1.60 5.16 -0.44
C ALA A 65 -2.83 6.02 -0.13
N ALA A 66 -3.12 6.18 1.16
CA ALA A 66 -4.33 6.83 1.66
C ALA A 66 -3.99 7.99 2.59
N TYR A 67 -3.36 9.04 2.05
CA TYR A 67 -2.95 10.21 2.82
C TYR A 67 -4.15 10.92 3.43
N TYR A 68 -4.35 10.74 4.73
CA TYR A 68 -5.43 11.38 5.46
C TYR A 68 -5.08 12.82 5.87
N LEU A 69 -3.86 13.04 6.32
CA LEU A 69 -3.40 14.34 6.84
C LEU A 69 -2.75 15.23 5.76
N GLY A 70 -2.72 14.80 4.51
CA GLY A 70 -2.07 15.53 3.43
C GLY A 70 -0.57 15.76 3.71
N LEU A 71 -0.15 17.01 3.67
CA LEU A 71 1.25 17.40 3.91
C LEU A 71 1.54 17.79 5.38
N LYS A 72 0.67 17.42 6.32
CA LYS A 72 0.90 17.69 7.74
C LYS A 72 2.15 16.97 8.23
N ARG A 73 3.00 17.70 8.96
CA ARG A 73 4.29 17.19 9.47
C ARG A 73 4.20 16.98 10.98
N GLY A 74 4.71 15.83 11.46
CA GLY A 74 4.76 15.49 12.87
C GLY A 74 5.42 14.13 13.06
N TYR A 75 5.60 13.68 14.29
CA TYR A 75 6.04 12.31 14.54
C TYR A 75 4.95 11.32 14.13
N ALA A 76 5.36 10.17 13.60
CA ALA A 76 4.42 9.17 13.09
C ALA A 76 3.35 8.75 14.11
N SER A 77 3.74 8.61 15.40
CA SER A 77 2.80 8.28 16.48
C SER A 77 1.77 9.38 16.75
N GLU A 78 2.17 10.65 16.69
CA GLU A 78 1.29 11.79 16.87
C GLU A 78 0.29 11.91 15.72
N LEU A 79 0.78 11.79 14.49
CA LEU A 79 -0.05 11.80 13.29
C LEU A 79 -1.03 10.63 13.27
N TRP A 80 -0.58 9.44 13.68
CA TRP A 80 -1.46 8.29 13.83
C TRP A 80 -2.55 8.52 14.85
N GLN A 81 -2.19 9.05 16.04
CA GLN A 81 -3.18 9.34 17.09
C GLN A 81 -4.20 10.39 16.64
N GLU A 82 -3.77 11.36 15.84
CA GLU A 82 -4.68 12.36 15.30
C GLU A 82 -5.72 11.75 14.35
N ILE A 83 -5.33 10.89 13.43
CA ILE A 83 -6.28 10.26 12.51
C ILE A 83 -7.23 9.31 13.24
N VAL A 84 -6.75 8.62 14.29
CA VAL A 84 -7.60 7.77 15.13
C VAL A 84 -8.62 8.62 15.91
N ASN A 85 -8.17 9.72 16.52
CA ASN A 85 -9.05 10.64 17.26
C ASN A 85 -10.10 11.32 16.36
N ALA A 86 -9.77 11.52 15.08
CA ALA A 86 -10.71 12.03 14.09
C ALA A 86 -11.72 10.96 13.60
N GLY A 87 -11.67 9.74 14.16
CA GLY A 87 -12.56 8.64 13.78
C GLY A 87 -12.24 8.01 12.42
N TYR A 88 -11.08 8.32 11.84
CA TYR A 88 -10.67 7.69 10.59
C TYR A 88 -10.27 6.24 10.80
N GLN A 89 -10.81 5.37 9.96
CA GLN A 89 -10.52 3.93 10.00
C GLN A 89 -9.84 3.49 8.71
N PRO A 90 -8.50 3.49 8.66
CA PRO A 90 -7.75 3.26 7.43
C PRO A 90 -7.99 1.89 6.79
N PHE A 91 -8.51 0.94 7.58
CA PHE A 91 -8.78 -0.43 7.13
C PHE A 91 -10.26 -0.79 7.02
N ALA A 92 -11.19 0.14 7.28
CA ALA A 92 -12.62 -0.16 7.35
C ALA A 92 -13.23 -0.51 6.00
N LYS A 93 -12.67 0.00 4.90
CA LYS A 93 -13.15 -0.26 3.54
C LYS A 93 -11.98 -0.48 2.60
N ASP A 94 -12.13 -1.42 1.71
CA ASP A 94 -11.24 -1.53 0.56
C ASP A 94 -11.50 -0.33 -0.34
N ARG A 95 -10.44 0.36 -0.71
CA ARG A 95 -10.54 1.53 -1.57
C ARG A 95 -10.42 1.18 -3.04
N TRP A 96 -9.65 0.13 -3.34
CA TRP A 96 -9.43 -0.38 -4.68
C TRP A 96 -9.03 -1.86 -4.63
N GLY A 97 -8.97 -2.54 -5.77
CA GLY A 97 -8.40 -3.89 -5.92
C GLY A 97 -9.26 -5.03 -5.42
N HIS A 98 -10.39 -4.78 -4.78
CA HIS A 98 -11.31 -5.80 -4.24
C HIS A 98 -10.65 -6.81 -3.27
N LEU A 99 -9.58 -6.39 -2.60
CA LEU A 99 -8.85 -7.18 -1.61
C LEU A 99 -8.76 -6.46 -0.27
N PRO A 100 -8.62 -7.19 0.85
CA PRO A 100 -8.35 -6.58 2.14
C PRO A 100 -7.05 -5.79 2.12
N LYS A 101 -7.11 -4.54 2.57
CA LYS A 101 -5.90 -3.75 2.84
C LYS A 101 -5.13 -4.35 4.00
N LYS A 102 -3.84 -4.49 3.83
CA LYS A 102 -2.90 -4.94 4.85
C LYS A 102 -2.03 -3.81 5.36
N VAL A 103 -1.68 -2.89 4.49
CA VAL A 103 -0.89 -1.69 4.82
C VAL A 103 -1.64 -0.47 4.34
N SER A 104 -1.64 0.58 5.13
CA SER A 104 -2.17 1.89 4.76
C SER A 104 -1.11 2.95 5.03
N GLN A 105 -0.59 3.54 3.97
CA GLN A 105 0.28 4.71 4.06
C GLN A 105 -0.59 5.92 4.36
N PHE A 106 -0.47 6.48 5.55
CA PHE A 106 -1.34 7.56 6.00
C PHE A 106 -0.70 8.96 5.87
N THR A 107 0.60 9.02 5.66
CA THR A 107 1.34 10.26 5.37
C THR A 107 2.67 9.97 4.68
N SER A 108 3.16 10.96 3.93
CA SER A 108 4.52 10.96 3.35
C SER A 108 5.43 12.00 4.02
N THR A 109 5.02 12.56 5.16
CA THR A 109 5.70 13.69 5.80
C THR A 109 5.89 13.48 7.31
N ALA A 110 5.96 12.21 7.76
CA ALA A 110 6.31 11.89 9.13
C ALA A 110 7.77 12.24 9.41
N LYS A 111 8.02 12.82 10.59
CA LYS A 111 9.39 13.11 11.04
C LYS A 111 10.02 11.89 11.70
N VAL A 112 11.17 11.46 11.17
CA VAL A 112 11.98 10.39 11.74
C VAL A 112 13.44 10.84 11.69
N ALA A 113 14.08 10.95 12.83
CA ALA A 113 15.49 11.40 12.95
C ALA A 113 15.82 12.67 12.12
N GLY A 114 14.90 13.64 12.10
CA GLY A 114 15.06 14.89 11.36
C GLY A 114 14.73 14.84 9.86
N GLN A 115 14.44 13.66 9.32
CA GLN A 115 14.03 13.49 7.93
C GLN A 115 12.50 13.36 7.81
N LEU A 116 11.98 13.69 6.64
CA LEU A 116 10.58 13.41 6.29
C LEU A 116 10.52 12.07 5.57
N MET A 117 9.64 11.19 6.04
CA MET A 117 9.50 9.83 5.53
C MET A 117 8.02 9.45 5.44
N ASP A 118 7.76 8.42 4.66
CA ASP A 118 6.46 7.76 4.65
C ASP A 118 6.21 7.10 6.00
N ALA A 119 4.96 7.10 6.42
CA ALA A 119 4.51 6.36 7.58
C ALA A 119 3.30 5.51 7.24
N ASP A 120 3.40 4.24 7.60
CA ASP A 120 2.45 3.20 7.29
C ASP A 120 1.85 2.59 8.54
N ALA A 121 0.58 2.26 8.47
CA ALA A 121 -0.11 1.44 9.45
C ALA A 121 -0.26 0.01 8.92
N TRP A 122 0.04 -0.96 9.78
CA TRP A 122 -0.12 -2.39 9.51
C TRP A 122 -1.41 -2.91 10.14
N ARG A 123 -2.19 -3.69 9.37
CA ARG A 123 -3.37 -4.39 9.89
C ARG A 123 -2.99 -5.73 10.48
N GLY A 124 -2.80 -5.78 11.78
CA GLY A 124 -2.43 -6.99 12.52
C GLY A 124 -1.43 -6.70 13.63
N ASP A 125 -0.95 -7.74 14.27
CA ASP A 125 0.07 -7.67 15.31
C ASP A 125 1.49 -7.69 14.71
N LEU A 126 2.49 -7.49 15.57
CA LEU A 126 3.90 -7.48 15.19
C LEU A 126 4.38 -8.85 14.68
N HIS A 127 3.81 -9.95 15.20
CA HIS A 127 4.15 -11.30 14.75
C HIS A 127 3.76 -11.48 13.26
N ASN A 128 2.54 -11.09 12.91
CA ASN A 128 2.05 -11.13 11.53
C ASN A 128 2.87 -10.23 10.59
N LEU A 129 3.31 -9.06 11.08
CA LEU A 129 4.18 -8.18 10.29
C LEU A 129 5.54 -8.84 10.04
N ARG A 130 6.16 -9.39 11.06
CA ARG A 130 7.44 -10.12 10.94
C ARG A 130 7.34 -11.27 9.96
N TYR A 131 6.31 -12.09 10.08
CA TYR A 131 6.08 -13.20 9.17
C TYR A 131 5.94 -12.74 7.71
N ALA A 132 5.14 -11.68 7.47
CA ALA A 132 4.87 -11.16 6.13
C ALA A 132 6.10 -10.50 5.47
N THR A 133 6.99 -9.91 6.27
CA THR A 133 8.17 -9.17 5.79
C THR A 133 9.46 -9.99 5.85
N GLY A 134 9.43 -11.16 6.51
CA GLY A 134 10.65 -11.92 6.80
C GLY A 134 11.58 -11.24 7.80
N TRP A 135 11.11 -10.19 8.49
CA TRP A 135 11.93 -9.47 9.45
C TRP A 135 12.14 -10.29 10.72
N VAL A 136 13.39 -10.61 11.00
CA VAL A 136 13.83 -11.25 12.25
C VAL A 136 14.39 -10.14 13.11
N ALA A 137 13.92 -10.02 14.34
CA ALA A 137 14.50 -9.08 15.28
C ALA A 137 15.99 -9.46 15.52
N PRO A 138 16.90 -8.50 15.59
CA PRO A 138 18.28 -8.75 15.94
C PRO A 138 18.40 -9.33 17.33
#